data_2f1b7327cdc39346148fc54efeaab718
#
_entry.id   2f1b7327cdc39346148fc54efeaab718
#
_cell.length_a   1.000
_cell.length_b   1.000
_cell.length_c   1.000
_cell.angle_alpha   90.00
_cell.angle_beta   90.00
_cell.angle_gamma   90.00
#
_symmetry.space_group_name_H-M   'P 1'
#
loop_
_entity.id
_entity.type
_entity.pdbx_description
1 polymer ?
#
loop_
_entity_poly.entity_id
_entity_poly.type
_entity_poly.pdbx_seq_one_letter_code
_entity_poly.pdbx_strand_id
1 'polypeptide(L)'
;MQTLNQYLLDKIVQIAQQAGNHLKDFYAKSVEVHIKSDKTPVTEADLFLSQFITEQLKQLTPDVPVISEENCDIAFEERQRWDEYWIIDPLDGTQQFINRTDQFAVIIALVQKQIGKNRPVLGVIHAPILEKTYFAMQHFGCYLQEKGEIRPLHGLKQADHRDHNLHIAIGFVHPDYIEDNLKPPYQATFMEYGSSSLKSGLVTEGISDCYIRFGDTGEWDTAASEVLLSEIGGEIFDLHFEPLSYNERETLINPYFIMVRDSQHDWQNVFQFNKL
;
A
#
# COMPACT_ATOMS: atom_id res chain seq x y z
N MET A 1 -12.66 19.88 -1.26
CA MET A 1 -11.72 18.82 -1.70
C MET A 1 -10.48 19.46 -2.31
N GLN A 2 -9.32 18.88 -2.04
CA GLN A 2 -8.05 19.33 -2.59
C GLN A 2 -8.04 19.17 -4.12
N THR A 3 -7.47 20.16 -4.81
CA THR A 3 -7.25 20.04 -6.24
C THR A 3 -6.02 19.18 -6.50
N LEU A 4 -6.21 18.09 -7.22
CA LEU A 4 -5.12 17.22 -7.66
C LEU A 4 -4.27 17.95 -8.70
N ASN A 5 -3.00 18.20 -8.39
CA ASN A 5 -2.04 18.86 -9.27
C ASN A 5 -0.61 18.42 -8.93
N GLN A 6 0.31 18.71 -9.84
CA GLN A 6 1.72 18.33 -9.70
C GLN A 6 2.35 18.88 -8.40
N TYR A 7 2.01 20.09 -8.00
CA TYR A 7 2.54 20.69 -6.77
C TYR A 7 2.18 19.88 -5.53
N LEU A 8 0.91 19.42 -5.41
CA LEU A 8 0.47 18.59 -4.31
C LEU A 8 1.24 17.27 -4.29
N LEU A 9 1.35 16.58 -5.43
CA LEU A 9 2.08 15.32 -5.55
C LEU A 9 3.56 15.49 -5.14
N ASP A 10 4.24 16.52 -5.64
CA ASP A 10 5.63 16.81 -5.31
C ASP A 10 5.82 17.05 -3.80
N LYS A 11 4.86 17.75 -3.16
CA LYS A 11 4.89 17.99 -1.71
C LYS A 11 4.74 16.71 -0.91
N ILE A 12 3.85 15.81 -1.31
CA ILE A 12 3.66 14.54 -0.60
C ILE A 12 4.89 13.63 -0.78
N VAL A 13 5.47 13.59 -1.98
CA VAL A 13 6.75 12.88 -2.20
C VAL A 13 7.85 13.44 -1.30
N GLN A 14 7.97 14.77 -1.18
CA GLN A 14 8.94 15.41 -0.29
C GLN A 14 8.70 15.04 1.19
N ILE A 15 7.45 15.04 1.65
CA ILE A 15 7.10 14.66 3.03
C ILE A 15 7.50 13.21 3.30
N ALA A 16 7.15 12.29 2.39
CA ALA A 16 7.52 10.87 2.51
C ALA A 16 9.04 10.66 2.56
N GLN A 17 9.80 11.38 1.72
CA GLN A 17 11.27 11.33 1.70
C GLN A 17 11.89 11.92 2.98
N GLN A 18 11.33 13.00 3.53
CA GLN A 18 11.77 13.56 4.81
C GLN A 18 11.50 12.59 5.97
N ALA A 19 10.31 11.96 5.99
CA ALA A 19 9.99 10.90 6.94
C ALA A 19 10.97 9.72 6.81
N GLY A 20 11.30 9.32 5.57
CA GLY A 20 12.29 8.29 5.29
C GLY A 20 13.69 8.63 5.80
N ASN A 21 14.10 9.90 5.77
CA ASN A 21 15.37 10.31 6.36
C ASN A 21 15.37 10.14 7.89
N HIS A 22 14.28 10.49 8.57
CA HIS A 22 14.14 10.20 10.00
C HIS A 22 14.15 8.69 10.27
N LEU A 23 13.50 7.87 9.42
CA LEU A 23 13.59 6.42 9.55
C LEU A 23 15.01 5.88 9.44
N LYS A 24 15.83 6.42 8.54
CA LYS A 24 17.26 6.07 8.45
C LYS A 24 18.00 6.37 9.75
N ASP A 25 17.70 7.52 10.37
CA ASP A 25 18.32 7.92 11.65
C ASP A 25 17.92 6.98 12.79
N PHE A 26 16.67 6.56 12.87
CA PHE A 26 16.20 5.53 13.80
C PHE A 26 16.78 4.16 13.47
N TYR A 27 16.81 3.79 12.21
CA TYR A 27 17.36 2.52 11.75
C TYR A 27 18.85 2.37 12.05
N ALA A 28 19.61 3.45 12.05
CA ALA A 28 21.02 3.43 12.43
C ALA A 28 21.26 3.21 13.95
N LYS A 29 20.20 3.35 14.78
CA LYS A 29 20.27 3.22 16.25
C LYS A 29 19.55 1.95 16.70
N SER A 30 19.74 1.58 17.99
CA SER A 30 18.83 0.64 18.64
C SER A 30 17.57 1.39 19.06
N VAL A 31 16.41 0.89 18.68
CA VAL A 31 15.11 1.47 19.02
C VAL A 31 14.42 0.63 20.09
N GLU A 32 13.64 1.29 20.96
CA GLU A 32 12.75 0.58 21.86
C GLU A 32 11.57 0.00 21.10
N VAL A 33 11.23 -1.25 21.41
CA VAL A 33 10.10 -1.98 20.80
C VAL A 33 9.04 -2.18 21.87
N HIS A 34 7.83 -1.74 21.59
CA HIS A 34 6.66 -1.99 22.40
C HIS A 34 5.71 -2.92 21.65
N ILE A 35 4.84 -3.61 22.38
CA ILE A 35 3.83 -4.49 21.78
C ILE A 35 2.47 -3.84 21.99
N LYS A 36 1.74 -3.58 20.88
CA LYS A 36 0.37 -3.06 20.90
C LYS A 36 -0.60 -4.07 21.51
N SER A 37 -1.82 -3.66 21.81
CA SER A 37 -2.88 -4.54 22.37
C SER A 37 -3.26 -5.68 21.44
N ASP A 38 -3.13 -5.50 20.14
CA ASP A 38 -3.35 -6.49 19.09
C ASP A 38 -2.15 -7.44 18.87
N LYS A 39 -1.08 -7.31 19.70
CA LYS A 39 0.17 -8.05 19.66
C LYS A 39 1.11 -7.69 18.51
N THR A 40 0.83 -6.65 17.73
CA THR A 40 1.77 -6.12 16.75
C THR A 40 2.86 -5.28 17.43
N PRO A 41 4.10 -5.26 16.91
CA PRO A 41 5.14 -4.39 17.43
C PRO A 41 4.91 -2.95 16.99
N VAL A 42 5.28 -2.01 17.87
CA VAL A 42 5.40 -0.59 17.56
C VAL A 42 6.73 -0.08 18.13
N THR A 43 7.36 0.81 17.42
CA THR A 43 8.62 1.43 17.87
C THR A 43 8.43 2.93 18.10
N GLU A 44 9.39 3.56 18.78
CA GLU A 44 9.42 5.01 18.89
C GLU A 44 9.46 5.70 17.51
N ALA A 45 9.97 5.01 16.48
CA ALA A 45 10.00 5.54 15.11
C ALA A 45 8.59 5.66 14.52
N ASP A 46 7.72 4.65 14.70
CA ASP A 46 6.33 4.69 14.25
C ASP A 46 5.59 5.89 14.82
N LEU A 47 5.68 6.08 16.14
CA LEU A 47 5.01 7.18 16.84
C LEU A 47 5.54 8.55 16.43
N PHE A 48 6.86 8.71 16.35
CA PHE A 48 7.49 9.95 15.91
C PHE A 48 7.05 10.31 14.48
N LEU A 49 7.09 9.35 13.56
CA LEU A 49 6.75 9.58 12.17
C LEU A 49 5.26 9.84 11.96
N SER A 50 4.41 9.15 12.72
CA SER A 50 2.97 9.45 12.73
C SER A 50 2.72 10.92 13.05
N GLN A 51 3.36 11.45 14.10
CA GLN A 51 3.26 12.84 14.46
C GLN A 51 3.85 13.76 13.37
N PHE A 52 5.09 13.48 12.94
CA PHE A 52 5.79 14.29 11.92
C PHE A 52 4.97 14.41 10.63
N ILE A 53 4.53 13.29 10.04
CA ILE A 53 3.77 13.29 8.79
C ILE A 53 2.45 14.03 8.98
N THR A 54 1.74 13.75 10.09
CA THR A 54 0.47 14.43 10.40
C THR A 54 0.62 15.94 10.48
N GLU A 55 1.70 16.45 11.13
CA GLU A 55 1.98 17.88 11.24
C GLU A 55 2.28 18.50 9.86
N GLN A 56 3.07 17.82 9.02
CA GLN A 56 3.36 18.29 7.65
C GLN A 56 2.10 18.33 6.78
N LEU A 57 1.25 17.32 6.85
CA LEU A 57 -0.02 17.27 6.13
C LEU A 57 -0.98 18.37 6.58
N LYS A 58 -1.09 18.63 7.89
CA LYS A 58 -1.91 19.72 8.44
C LYS A 58 -1.39 21.10 8.05
N GLN A 59 -0.08 21.30 7.88
CA GLN A 59 0.46 22.56 7.36
C GLN A 59 0.13 22.76 5.89
N LEU A 60 0.13 21.67 5.10
CA LEU A 60 -0.16 21.72 3.67
C LEU A 60 -1.67 21.85 3.39
N THR A 61 -2.50 21.15 4.16
CA THR A 61 -3.95 21.03 3.99
C THR A 61 -4.66 21.06 5.36
N PRO A 62 -4.80 22.26 5.99
CA PRO A 62 -5.21 22.37 7.40
C PRO A 62 -6.58 21.76 7.73
N ASP A 63 -7.49 21.77 6.74
CA ASP A 63 -8.88 21.32 6.93
C ASP A 63 -9.08 19.83 6.58
N VAL A 64 -8.05 19.12 6.13
CA VAL A 64 -8.15 17.70 5.73
C VAL A 64 -7.78 16.81 6.92
N PRO A 65 -8.70 15.95 7.40
CA PRO A 65 -8.43 15.00 8.47
C PRO A 65 -7.32 14.02 8.10
N VAL A 66 -6.65 13.47 9.10
CA VAL A 66 -5.60 12.46 8.94
C VAL A 66 -5.95 11.23 9.77
N ILE A 67 -5.99 10.06 9.13
CA ILE A 67 -5.99 8.74 9.77
C ILE A 67 -4.55 8.22 9.70
N SER A 68 -3.99 7.86 10.84
CA SER A 68 -2.71 7.16 10.91
C SER A 68 -2.93 5.79 11.54
N GLU A 69 -2.19 4.77 11.13
CA GLU A 69 -2.17 3.47 11.81
C GLU A 69 -2.02 3.64 13.32
N GLU A 70 -1.16 4.56 13.77
CA GLU A 70 -0.88 4.82 15.18
C GLU A 70 -1.94 5.68 15.90
N ASN A 71 -2.89 6.24 15.14
CA ASN A 71 -4.00 7.05 15.66
C ASN A 71 -5.24 6.89 14.76
N CYS A 72 -5.81 5.69 14.73
CA CYS A 72 -6.95 5.32 13.90
C CYS A 72 -8.26 5.15 14.69
N ASP A 73 -8.24 5.33 16.01
CA ASP A 73 -9.44 5.21 16.88
C ASP A 73 -10.34 6.45 16.77
N ILE A 74 -10.95 6.58 15.58
CA ILE A 74 -11.88 7.66 15.24
C ILE A 74 -13.23 7.02 14.92
N ALA A 75 -14.30 7.48 15.59
CA ALA A 75 -15.64 6.93 15.44
C ALA A 75 -16.09 6.94 13.96
N PHE A 76 -16.75 5.87 13.53
CA PHE A 76 -17.21 5.76 12.13
C PHE A 76 -18.19 6.87 11.76
N GLU A 77 -19.09 7.25 12.70
CA GLU A 77 -20.05 8.35 12.52
C GLU A 77 -19.37 9.70 12.26
N GLU A 78 -18.14 9.88 12.69
CA GLU A 78 -17.32 11.04 12.37
C GLU A 78 -16.70 10.89 11.00
N ARG A 79 -15.97 9.77 10.75
CA ARG A 79 -15.21 9.51 9.53
C ARG A 79 -16.08 9.48 8.27
N GLN A 80 -17.30 8.93 8.34
CA GLN A 80 -18.23 8.83 7.20
C GLN A 80 -18.71 10.19 6.67
N ARG A 81 -18.52 11.28 7.44
CA ARG A 81 -18.93 12.65 7.06
C ARG A 81 -17.84 13.37 6.25
N TRP A 82 -16.65 12.80 6.20
CA TRP A 82 -15.55 13.42 5.48
C TRP A 82 -15.70 13.24 3.97
N ASP A 83 -15.47 14.31 3.23
CA ASP A 83 -15.42 14.28 1.77
C ASP A 83 -14.04 13.96 1.25
N GLU A 84 -13.01 14.14 2.11
CA GLU A 84 -11.62 13.77 1.85
C GLU A 84 -10.86 13.60 3.17
N TYR A 85 -9.82 12.77 3.14
CA TYR A 85 -8.91 12.57 4.28
C TYR A 85 -7.58 11.99 3.81
N TRP A 86 -6.53 12.26 4.58
CA TRP A 86 -5.27 11.56 4.46
C TRP A 86 -5.33 10.25 5.24
N ILE A 87 -4.70 9.22 4.69
CA ILE A 87 -4.48 7.96 5.39
C ILE A 87 -3.00 7.60 5.26
N ILE A 88 -2.35 7.29 6.39
CA ILE A 88 -0.92 7.08 6.47
C ILE A 88 -0.57 5.83 7.25
N ASP A 89 0.46 5.13 6.78
CA ASP A 89 1.24 4.18 7.57
C ASP A 89 2.66 4.75 7.70
N PRO A 90 3.05 5.17 8.90
CA PRO A 90 4.36 5.77 9.15
C PRO A 90 5.53 4.81 8.94
N LEU A 91 5.30 3.51 9.16
CA LEU A 91 6.31 2.46 9.04
C LEU A 91 5.67 1.11 8.68
N ASP A 92 5.25 0.96 7.40
CA ASP A 92 4.85 -0.37 6.88
C ASP A 92 6.05 -1.31 6.92
N GLY A 93 5.88 -2.42 7.63
CA GLY A 93 6.94 -3.38 7.85
C GLY A 93 7.73 -3.14 9.13
N THR A 94 7.09 -2.80 10.24
CA THR A 94 7.74 -2.65 11.56
C THR A 94 8.55 -3.88 11.94
N GLN A 95 8.06 -5.10 11.64
CA GLN A 95 8.82 -6.32 11.89
C GLN A 95 10.10 -6.39 11.05
N GLN A 96 10.06 -5.94 9.79
CA GLN A 96 11.21 -5.88 8.89
C GLN A 96 12.22 -4.82 9.37
N PHE A 97 11.73 -3.70 9.87
CA PHE A 97 12.55 -2.68 10.49
C PHE A 97 13.29 -3.23 11.73
N ILE A 98 12.58 -3.92 12.63
CA ILE A 98 13.17 -4.54 13.81
C ILE A 98 14.21 -5.61 13.42
N ASN A 99 13.89 -6.45 12.44
CA ASN A 99 14.74 -7.56 11.97
C ASN A 99 15.87 -7.12 11.04
N ARG A 100 15.98 -5.82 10.72
CA ARG A 100 17.05 -5.28 9.87
C ARG A 100 17.11 -5.87 8.47
N THR A 101 15.95 -6.07 7.82
CA THR A 101 15.86 -6.64 6.46
C THR A 101 15.84 -5.58 5.37
N ASP A 102 15.87 -4.29 5.69
CA ASP A 102 15.80 -3.14 4.78
C ASP A 102 14.45 -2.97 4.04
N GLN A 103 13.49 -3.90 4.26
CA GLN A 103 12.24 -4.00 3.51
C GLN A 103 11.07 -3.35 4.27
N PHE A 104 11.13 -2.05 4.45
CA PHE A 104 10.09 -1.25 5.08
C PHE A 104 9.88 0.08 4.33
N ALA A 105 8.73 0.71 4.53
CA ALA A 105 8.36 1.91 3.80
C ALA A 105 7.51 2.87 4.62
N VAL A 106 7.45 4.14 4.19
CA VAL A 106 6.46 5.15 4.58
C VAL A 106 5.36 5.15 3.54
N ILE A 107 4.10 5.15 3.98
CA ILE A 107 2.93 5.21 3.09
C ILE A 107 2.12 6.48 3.40
N ILE A 108 1.78 7.23 2.35
CA ILE A 108 0.88 8.39 2.44
C ILE A 108 -0.11 8.32 1.28
N ALA A 109 -1.41 8.37 1.56
CA ALA A 109 -2.43 8.44 0.53
C ALA A 109 -3.50 9.50 0.85
N LEU A 110 -4.04 10.12 -0.20
CA LEU A 110 -5.23 10.97 -0.13
C LEU A 110 -6.43 10.18 -0.66
N VAL A 111 -7.49 10.14 0.12
CA VAL A 111 -8.77 9.56 -0.27
C VAL A 111 -9.78 10.67 -0.46
N GLN A 112 -10.54 10.64 -1.54
CA GLN A 112 -11.61 11.59 -1.85
C GLN A 112 -12.93 10.87 -2.13
N LYS A 113 -14.03 11.49 -1.76
CA LYS A 113 -15.37 11.00 -2.06
C LYS A 113 -15.74 11.32 -3.50
N GLN A 114 -15.89 10.28 -4.32
CA GLN A 114 -16.25 10.39 -5.73
C GLN A 114 -17.52 9.56 -6.02
N ILE A 115 -18.55 10.24 -6.56
CA ILE A 115 -19.83 9.58 -6.91
C ILE A 115 -20.39 8.76 -5.72
N GLY A 116 -20.26 9.30 -4.49
CA GLY A 116 -20.76 8.67 -3.27
C GLY A 116 -19.90 7.56 -2.69
N LYS A 117 -18.76 7.24 -3.27
CA LYS A 117 -17.76 6.28 -2.76
C LYS A 117 -16.44 6.96 -2.44
N ASN A 118 -15.76 6.47 -1.43
CA ASN A 118 -14.40 6.91 -1.13
C ASN A 118 -13.41 6.21 -2.06
N ARG A 119 -12.52 6.99 -2.68
CA ARG A 119 -11.49 6.49 -3.59
C ARG A 119 -10.13 7.09 -3.26
N PRO A 120 -9.09 6.28 -3.08
CA PRO A 120 -7.73 6.79 -3.07
C PRO A 120 -7.42 7.48 -4.41
N VAL A 121 -6.87 8.70 -4.36
CA VAL A 121 -6.63 9.54 -5.54
C VAL A 121 -5.19 10.02 -5.67
N LEU A 122 -4.40 9.92 -4.60
CA LEU A 122 -2.98 10.17 -4.58
C LEU A 122 -2.33 9.17 -3.63
N GLY A 123 -1.23 8.56 -4.04
CA GLY A 123 -0.50 7.59 -3.23
C GLY A 123 1.01 7.72 -3.39
N VAL A 124 1.72 7.64 -2.27
CA VAL A 124 3.18 7.60 -2.21
C VAL A 124 3.61 6.48 -1.27
N ILE A 125 4.54 5.66 -1.74
CA ILE A 125 5.23 4.62 -0.97
C ILE A 125 6.72 4.89 -1.07
N HIS A 126 7.39 5.19 0.04
CA HIS A 126 8.80 5.50 0.07
C HIS A 126 9.58 4.49 0.91
N ALA A 127 10.45 3.70 0.27
CA ALA A 127 11.35 2.74 0.90
C ALA A 127 12.75 3.38 1.04
N PRO A 128 13.09 3.93 2.21
CA PRO A 128 14.26 4.79 2.36
C PRO A 128 15.59 4.05 2.17
N ILE A 129 15.69 2.80 2.65
CA ILE A 129 16.95 2.03 2.54
C ILE A 129 17.14 1.50 1.11
N LEU A 130 16.05 1.14 0.44
CA LEU A 130 16.08 0.68 -0.96
C LEU A 130 16.22 1.84 -1.95
N GLU A 131 16.16 3.10 -1.49
CA GLU A 131 16.19 4.32 -2.31
C GLU A 131 15.11 4.32 -3.41
N LYS A 132 13.94 3.73 -3.11
CA LYS A 132 12.79 3.66 -4.00
C LYS A 132 11.63 4.51 -3.49
N THR A 133 11.01 5.28 -4.38
CA THR A 133 9.77 6.01 -4.13
C THR A 133 8.80 5.74 -5.26
N TYR A 134 7.73 5.01 -4.96
CA TYR A 134 6.60 4.84 -5.88
C TYR A 134 5.59 5.95 -5.60
N PHE A 135 5.08 6.59 -6.65
CA PHE A 135 4.08 7.63 -6.50
C PHE A 135 3.15 7.70 -7.70
N ALA A 136 1.90 7.94 -7.42
CA ALA A 136 0.85 8.10 -8.41
C ALA A 136 -0.19 9.11 -7.94
N MET A 137 -0.89 9.69 -8.87
CA MET A 137 -2.05 10.52 -8.64
C MET A 137 -3.03 10.30 -9.79
N GLN A 138 -4.32 10.27 -9.48
CA GLN A 138 -5.39 10.01 -10.43
C GLN A 138 -5.26 10.89 -11.68
N HIS A 139 -5.18 10.27 -12.86
CA HIS A 139 -4.99 10.88 -14.18
C HIS A 139 -3.62 11.55 -14.43
N PHE A 140 -2.64 11.34 -13.55
CA PHE A 140 -1.26 11.82 -13.72
C PHE A 140 -0.26 10.68 -14.02
N GLY A 141 -0.70 9.43 -13.92
CA GLY A 141 0.13 8.26 -14.11
C GLY A 141 0.86 7.81 -12.85
N CYS A 142 1.57 6.70 -12.99
CA CYS A 142 2.34 6.06 -11.93
C CYS A 142 3.84 6.11 -12.27
N TYR A 143 4.67 6.40 -11.28
CA TYR A 143 6.11 6.61 -11.43
C TYR A 143 6.88 5.89 -10.31
N LEU A 144 8.11 5.51 -10.64
CA LEU A 144 9.14 5.10 -9.70
C LEU A 144 10.33 6.06 -9.78
N GLN A 145 10.69 6.62 -8.63
CA GLN A 145 12.00 7.23 -8.43
C GLN A 145 12.91 6.20 -7.75
N GLU A 146 14.02 5.88 -8.37
CA GLU A 146 15.02 4.95 -7.86
C GLU A 146 16.41 5.58 -8.05
N LYS A 147 17.18 5.67 -6.95
CA LYS A 147 18.54 6.28 -6.96
C LYS A 147 18.60 7.66 -7.63
N GLY A 148 17.53 8.45 -7.44
CA GLY A 148 17.42 9.80 -8.00
C GLY A 148 16.84 9.89 -9.43
N GLU A 149 16.73 8.79 -10.16
CA GLU A 149 16.13 8.75 -11.49
C GLU A 149 14.63 8.45 -11.41
N ILE A 150 13.82 9.20 -12.16
CA ILE A 150 12.36 9.00 -12.23
C ILE A 150 12.02 8.34 -13.56
N ARG A 151 11.28 7.23 -13.50
CA ARG A 151 10.73 6.56 -14.67
C ARG A 151 9.23 6.30 -14.54
N PRO A 152 8.45 6.36 -15.63
CA PRO A 152 7.05 5.98 -15.61
C PRO A 152 6.90 4.46 -15.48
N LEU A 153 5.85 4.03 -14.76
CA LEU A 153 5.44 2.63 -14.67
C LEU A 153 4.17 2.37 -15.49
N HIS A 154 3.38 3.42 -15.79
CA HIS A 154 2.26 3.33 -16.73
C HIS A 154 2.77 3.13 -18.17
N GLY A 155 1.99 2.40 -18.96
CA GLY A 155 2.35 2.07 -20.34
C GLY A 155 3.38 0.93 -20.47
N LEU A 156 3.86 0.34 -19.38
CA LEU A 156 4.61 -0.90 -19.44
C LEU A 156 3.72 -2.02 -19.98
N LYS A 157 4.34 -2.91 -20.77
CA LYS A 157 3.62 -4.05 -21.33
C LYS A 157 3.04 -4.93 -20.22
N GLN A 158 1.76 -5.30 -20.36
CA GLN A 158 1.12 -6.27 -19.46
C GLN A 158 1.80 -7.64 -19.57
N ALA A 159 1.74 -8.41 -18.49
CA ALA A 159 2.28 -9.76 -18.48
C ALA A 159 1.58 -10.66 -19.51
N ASP A 160 2.34 -11.55 -20.09
CA ASP A 160 1.82 -12.55 -21.03
C ASP A 160 1.63 -13.88 -20.29
N HIS A 161 0.40 -14.12 -19.84
CA HIS A 161 0.07 -15.31 -19.04
C HIS A 161 -0.19 -16.58 -19.91
N ARG A 162 0.26 -16.60 -21.17
CA ARG A 162 0.04 -17.76 -22.07
C ARG A 162 0.77 -19.03 -21.66
N ASP A 163 1.84 -18.91 -20.87
CA ASP A 163 2.56 -20.05 -20.28
C ASP A 163 1.90 -20.58 -19.00
N HIS A 164 0.86 -19.90 -18.51
CA HIS A 164 0.14 -20.23 -17.28
C HIS A 164 1.01 -20.26 -16.00
N ASN A 165 2.21 -19.70 -16.03
CA ASN A 165 3.06 -19.57 -14.86
C ASN A 165 2.98 -18.15 -14.31
N LEU A 166 2.53 -18.01 -13.06
CA LEU A 166 2.37 -16.74 -12.36
C LEU A 166 3.53 -16.50 -11.42
N HIS A 167 4.06 -15.29 -11.45
CA HIS A 167 4.98 -14.80 -10.43
C HIS A 167 4.18 -14.11 -9.33
N ILE A 168 4.12 -14.71 -8.14
CA ILE A 168 3.28 -14.26 -7.03
C ILE A 168 4.16 -13.75 -5.90
N ALA A 169 4.02 -12.47 -5.55
CA ALA A 169 4.64 -11.93 -4.35
C ALA A 169 3.89 -12.42 -3.11
N ILE A 170 4.64 -12.91 -2.12
CA ILE A 170 4.10 -13.41 -0.85
C ILE A 170 4.86 -12.81 0.34
N GLY A 171 4.19 -12.79 1.51
CA GLY A 171 4.82 -12.55 2.81
C GLY A 171 5.13 -13.87 3.51
N PHE A 172 4.80 -13.93 4.81
CA PHE A 172 4.98 -15.13 5.64
C PHE A 172 3.85 -16.17 5.48
N VAL A 173 3.19 -16.22 4.34
CA VAL A 173 2.14 -17.21 4.04
C VAL A 173 2.78 -18.43 3.40
N HIS A 174 2.38 -19.62 3.83
CA HIS A 174 2.89 -20.85 3.23
C HIS A 174 2.43 -20.96 1.77
N PRO A 175 3.34 -21.20 0.82
CA PRO A 175 3.01 -21.28 -0.62
C PRO A 175 1.86 -22.26 -0.93
N ASP A 176 1.82 -23.41 -0.26
CA ASP A 176 0.80 -24.46 -0.45
C ASP A 176 -0.63 -23.90 -0.34
N TYR A 177 -0.83 -22.91 0.54
CA TYR A 177 -2.14 -22.30 0.73
C TYR A 177 -2.62 -21.52 -0.51
N ILE A 178 -1.70 -20.96 -1.26
CA ILE A 178 -2.00 -20.29 -2.52
C ILE A 178 -2.16 -21.32 -3.65
N GLU A 179 -1.25 -22.33 -3.70
CA GLU A 179 -1.30 -23.40 -4.70
C GLU A 179 -2.62 -24.18 -4.65
N ASP A 180 -3.13 -24.47 -3.45
CA ASP A 180 -4.41 -25.14 -3.23
C ASP A 180 -5.62 -24.37 -3.81
N ASN A 181 -5.46 -23.07 -4.04
CA ASN A 181 -6.48 -22.19 -4.61
C ASN A 181 -6.26 -21.88 -6.10
N LEU A 182 -5.16 -22.34 -6.70
CA LEU A 182 -4.91 -22.19 -8.13
C LEU A 182 -5.73 -23.22 -8.93
N LYS A 183 -6.35 -22.77 -10.01
CA LYS A 183 -7.05 -23.65 -10.97
C LYS A 183 -6.08 -24.13 -12.05
N PRO A 184 -6.15 -25.41 -12.46
CA PRO A 184 -5.42 -25.87 -13.62
C PRO A 184 -5.83 -25.09 -14.90
N PRO A 185 -4.90 -24.74 -15.80
CA PRO A 185 -3.52 -25.22 -15.85
C PRO A 185 -2.49 -24.30 -15.17
N TYR A 186 -2.91 -23.31 -14.38
CA TYR A 186 -2.01 -22.34 -13.76
C TYR A 186 -1.06 -22.97 -12.75
N GLN A 187 0.15 -22.44 -12.71
CA GLN A 187 1.20 -22.74 -11.76
C GLN A 187 1.74 -21.44 -11.17
N ALA A 188 2.43 -21.50 -10.05
CA ALA A 188 3.00 -20.33 -9.40
C ALA A 188 4.50 -20.48 -9.14
N THR A 189 5.20 -19.37 -9.28
CA THR A 189 6.55 -19.14 -8.76
C THR A 189 6.45 -18.06 -7.70
N PHE A 190 6.89 -18.35 -6.48
CA PHE A 190 6.73 -17.44 -5.36
C PHE A 190 7.96 -16.58 -5.14
N MET A 191 7.71 -15.33 -4.78
CA MET A 191 8.72 -14.35 -4.42
C MET A 191 8.43 -13.83 -3.01
N GLU A 192 9.21 -14.29 -2.02
CA GLU A 192 9.10 -13.81 -0.66
C GLU A 192 9.64 -12.39 -0.54
N TYR A 193 8.82 -11.49 0.02
CA TYR A 193 9.21 -10.11 0.27
C TYR A 193 8.57 -9.58 1.55
N GLY A 194 9.20 -8.61 2.22
CA GLY A 194 8.80 -8.16 3.54
C GLY A 194 7.51 -7.36 3.57
N SER A 195 7.59 -6.06 3.61
CA SER A 195 6.49 -5.09 3.71
C SER A 195 5.34 -5.32 2.72
N SER A 196 4.12 -4.99 3.11
CA SER A 196 2.92 -5.13 2.27
C SER A 196 2.99 -4.22 1.06
N SER A 197 3.30 -2.95 1.28
CA SER A 197 3.40 -1.94 0.22
C SER A 197 4.54 -2.21 -0.76
N LEU A 198 5.65 -2.78 -0.32
CA LEU A 198 6.75 -3.14 -1.23
C LEU A 198 6.39 -4.32 -2.14
N LYS A 199 5.53 -5.24 -1.70
CA LYS A 199 4.98 -6.28 -2.59
C LYS A 199 4.07 -5.67 -3.65
N SER A 200 3.27 -4.65 -3.30
CA SER A 200 2.51 -3.91 -4.32
C SER A 200 3.44 -3.19 -5.31
N GLY A 201 4.59 -2.69 -4.84
CA GLY A 201 5.64 -2.15 -5.69
C GLY A 201 6.14 -3.17 -6.74
N LEU A 202 6.38 -4.43 -6.34
CA LEU A 202 6.77 -5.49 -7.26
C LEU A 202 5.69 -5.75 -8.32
N VAL A 203 4.41 -5.76 -7.93
CA VAL A 203 3.28 -5.89 -8.87
C VAL A 203 3.25 -4.68 -9.82
N THR A 204 3.39 -3.47 -9.29
CA THR A 204 3.37 -2.22 -10.08
C THR A 204 4.53 -2.18 -11.10
N GLU A 205 5.71 -2.67 -10.75
CA GLU A 205 6.86 -2.78 -11.66
C GLU A 205 6.69 -3.90 -12.71
N GLY A 206 5.74 -4.83 -12.52
CA GLY A 206 5.58 -6.03 -13.37
C GLY A 206 6.64 -7.10 -13.12
N ILE A 207 7.26 -7.07 -11.95
CA ILE A 207 8.18 -8.11 -11.46
C ILE A 207 7.35 -9.30 -10.94
N SER A 208 6.17 -9.00 -10.35
CA SER A 208 5.19 -9.97 -9.92
C SER A 208 3.87 -9.71 -10.63
N ASP A 209 3.12 -10.76 -10.96
CA ASP A 209 1.81 -10.68 -11.59
C ASP A 209 0.72 -10.30 -10.58
N CYS A 210 0.85 -10.80 -9.37
CA CYS A 210 -0.04 -10.46 -8.27
C CYS A 210 0.64 -10.60 -6.89
N TYR A 211 -0.02 -10.02 -5.89
CA TYR A 211 0.27 -10.21 -4.47
C TYR A 211 -1.03 -10.62 -3.76
N ILE A 212 -0.98 -11.70 -3.00
CA ILE A 212 -2.14 -12.21 -2.26
C ILE A 212 -1.87 -12.09 -0.77
N ARG A 213 -2.84 -11.55 -0.04
CA ARG A 213 -2.76 -11.37 1.41
C ARG A 213 -3.87 -12.13 2.13
N PHE A 214 -3.44 -13.05 2.98
CA PHE A 214 -4.25 -13.71 3.99
C PHE A 214 -3.74 -13.25 5.36
N GLY A 215 -4.50 -12.41 6.01
CA GLY A 215 -4.16 -11.85 7.32
C GLY A 215 -4.53 -10.39 7.40
N ASP A 216 -4.72 -9.92 8.62
CA ASP A 216 -5.19 -8.58 8.90
C ASP A 216 -4.21 -7.51 8.37
N THR A 217 -4.77 -6.50 7.74
CA THR A 217 -4.09 -5.27 7.30
C THR A 217 -5.07 -4.12 7.43
N GLY A 218 -4.57 -2.92 7.64
CA GLY A 218 -5.40 -1.72 7.63
C GLY A 218 -5.61 -1.15 6.23
N GLU A 219 -6.57 -0.25 6.08
CA GLU A 219 -6.77 0.50 4.85
C GLU A 219 -5.54 1.36 4.51
N TRP A 220 -4.71 1.72 5.50
CA TRP A 220 -3.44 2.44 5.33
C TRP A 220 -2.37 1.63 4.59
N ASP A 221 -2.40 0.27 4.66
CA ASP A 221 -1.51 -0.62 3.91
C ASP A 221 -1.81 -0.65 2.41
N THR A 222 -3.05 -0.33 2.01
CA THR A 222 -3.54 -0.56 0.64
C THR A 222 -3.87 0.72 -0.12
N ALA A 223 -4.22 1.81 0.55
CA ALA A 223 -4.72 3.01 -0.11
C ALA A 223 -3.74 3.62 -1.13
N ALA A 224 -2.43 3.70 -0.81
CA ALA A 224 -1.45 4.16 -1.79
C ALA A 224 -1.26 3.17 -2.94
N SER A 225 -1.24 1.87 -2.62
CA SER A 225 -1.13 0.79 -3.61
C SER A 225 -2.28 0.77 -4.61
N GLU A 226 -3.50 1.09 -4.15
CA GLU A 226 -4.69 1.24 -5.00
C GLU A 226 -4.47 2.28 -6.11
N VAL A 227 -3.91 3.45 -5.74
CA VAL A 227 -3.64 4.51 -6.72
C VAL A 227 -2.53 4.08 -7.69
N LEU A 228 -1.46 3.46 -7.19
CA LEU A 228 -0.37 2.98 -8.04
C LEU A 228 -0.89 1.97 -9.08
N LEU A 229 -1.69 1.00 -8.64
CA LEU A 229 -2.22 -0.04 -9.50
C LEU A 229 -3.25 0.51 -10.50
N SER A 230 -4.20 1.34 -10.05
CA SER A 230 -5.23 1.91 -10.92
C SER A 230 -4.64 2.71 -12.09
N GLU A 231 -3.55 3.47 -11.85
CA GLU A 231 -2.89 4.27 -12.89
C GLU A 231 -2.08 3.42 -13.91
N ILE A 232 -1.92 2.14 -13.66
CA ILE A 232 -1.31 1.20 -14.63
C ILE A 232 -2.29 0.18 -15.21
N GLY A 233 -3.59 0.24 -14.82
CA GLY A 233 -4.63 -0.70 -15.27
C GLY A 233 -4.80 -1.92 -14.37
N GLY A 234 -4.18 -1.92 -13.20
CA GLY A 234 -4.37 -2.92 -12.14
C GLY A 234 -5.52 -2.59 -11.19
N GLU A 235 -5.70 -3.42 -10.17
CA GLU A 235 -6.77 -3.29 -9.17
C GLU A 235 -6.40 -4.06 -7.90
N ILE A 236 -7.06 -3.72 -6.79
CA ILE A 236 -7.07 -4.53 -5.57
C ILE A 236 -8.48 -5.09 -5.36
N PHE A 237 -8.60 -6.40 -5.37
CA PHE A 237 -9.85 -7.10 -5.13
C PHE A 237 -9.82 -7.83 -3.79
N ASP A 238 -10.97 -7.96 -3.17
CA ASP A 238 -11.14 -8.98 -2.12
C ASP A 238 -11.12 -10.39 -2.74
N LEU A 239 -11.25 -11.43 -1.91
CA LEU A 239 -11.22 -12.82 -2.41
C LEU A 239 -12.54 -13.26 -3.11
N HIS A 240 -13.53 -12.37 -3.19
CA HIS A 240 -14.71 -12.52 -4.04
C HIS A 240 -14.57 -11.77 -5.36
N PHE A 241 -13.41 -11.15 -5.60
CA PHE A 241 -13.09 -10.30 -6.76
C PHE A 241 -13.93 -9.03 -6.84
N GLU A 242 -14.38 -8.53 -5.69
CA GLU A 242 -14.98 -7.20 -5.58
C GLU A 242 -13.88 -6.17 -5.21
N PRO A 243 -13.88 -4.96 -5.79
CA PRO A 243 -12.91 -3.92 -5.45
C PRO A 243 -12.95 -3.55 -3.97
N LEU A 244 -11.81 -3.26 -3.36
CA LEU A 244 -11.74 -2.80 -1.98
C LEU A 244 -12.50 -1.48 -1.80
N SER A 245 -12.98 -1.26 -0.58
CA SER A 245 -13.63 -0.01 -0.16
C SER A 245 -12.82 0.66 0.95
N TYR A 246 -12.89 1.99 1.01
CA TYR A 246 -12.13 2.82 1.95
C TYR A 246 -13.07 3.68 2.78
N ASN A 247 -12.95 3.60 4.12
CA ASN A 247 -13.79 4.31 5.08
C ASN A 247 -15.33 4.16 4.82
N GLU A 248 -15.75 2.98 4.36
CA GLU A 248 -17.16 2.63 4.12
C GLU A 248 -17.65 1.60 5.14
N ARG A 249 -16.80 1.18 6.07
CA ARG A 249 -17.05 0.20 7.12
C ARG A 249 -16.73 0.77 8.49
N GLU A 250 -17.32 0.18 9.53
CA GLU A 250 -17.00 0.53 10.91
C GLU A 250 -15.54 0.24 11.23
N THR A 251 -15.04 -0.92 10.80
CA THR A 251 -13.61 -1.28 10.87
C THR A 251 -12.82 -0.67 9.71
N LEU A 252 -11.58 -0.28 9.99
CA LEU A 252 -10.57 0.08 8.99
C LEU A 252 -9.70 -1.13 8.57
N ILE A 253 -10.00 -2.34 9.09
CA ILE A 253 -9.31 -3.54 8.68
C ILE A 253 -9.85 -4.03 7.34
N ASN A 254 -8.95 -4.30 6.42
CA ASN A 254 -9.27 -4.83 5.11
C ASN A 254 -9.77 -6.29 5.18
N PRO A 255 -10.64 -6.73 4.26
CA PRO A 255 -10.77 -8.14 3.96
C PRO A 255 -9.44 -8.70 3.42
N TYR A 256 -9.29 -10.01 3.35
CA TYR A 256 -8.21 -10.62 2.59
C TYR A 256 -8.30 -10.21 1.12
N PHE A 257 -7.18 -10.04 0.44
CA PHE A 257 -7.17 -9.42 -0.88
C PHE A 257 -6.13 -10.01 -1.84
N ILE A 258 -6.34 -9.72 -3.11
CA ILE A 258 -5.38 -9.90 -4.19
C ILE A 258 -5.14 -8.55 -4.89
N MET A 259 -3.88 -8.16 -5.01
CA MET A 259 -3.43 -7.04 -5.83
C MET A 259 -2.99 -7.58 -7.18
N VAL A 260 -3.49 -7.03 -8.27
CA VAL A 260 -3.20 -7.49 -9.62
C VAL A 260 -2.73 -6.33 -10.50
N ARG A 261 -1.80 -6.62 -11.40
CA ARG A 261 -1.30 -5.64 -12.35
C ARG A 261 -2.27 -5.38 -13.51
N ASP A 262 -3.02 -6.39 -13.93
CA ASP A 262 -3.97 -6.34 -15.04
C ASP A 262 -5.36 -6.70 -14.53
N SER A 263 -6.22 -5.69 -14.35
CA SER A 263 -7.60 -5.89 -13.90
C SER A 263 -8.52 -6.48 -14.99
N GLN A 264 -8.07 -6.51 -16.25
CA GLN A 264 -8.84 -7.08 -17.37
C GLN A 264 -8.60 -8.59 -17.53
N HIS A 265 -7.56 -9.13 -16.90
CA HIS A 265 -7.34 -10.57 -16.88
C HIS A 265 -8.41 -11.25 -16.01
N ASP A 266 -8.89 -12.42 -16.47
CA ASP A 266 -9.95 -13.16 -15.77
C ASP A 266 -9.38 -13.92 -14.55
N TRP A 267 -9.11 -13.19 -13.47
CA TRP A 267 -8.55 -13.73 -12.23
C TRP A 267 -9.48 -14.74 -11.55
N GLN A 268 -10.79 -14.68 -11.81
CA GLN A 268 -11.75 -15.68 -11.33
C GLN A 268 -11.54 -17.05 -12.00
N ASN A 269 -10.96 -17.09 -13.20
CA ASN A 269 -10.54 -18.33 -13.83
C ASN A 269 -9.16 -18.82 -13.41
N VAL A 270 -8.37 -17.97 -12.73
CA VAL A 270 -7.04 -18.30 -12.18
C VAL A 270 -7.15 -18.87 -10.77
N PHE A 271 -7.92 -18.22 -9.90
CA PHE A 271 -8.04 -18.59 -8.50
C PHE A 271 -9.45 -19.02 -8.10
N GLN A 272 -9.50 -19.86 -7.07
CA GLN A 272 -10.76 -20.30 -6.44
C GLN A 272 -10.59 -20.30 -4.92
N PHE A 273 -10.96 -19.19 -4.27
CA PHE A 273 -10.82 -19.01 -2.83
C PHE A 273 -12.00 -19.57 -2.01
N ASN A 274 -12.55 -20.74 -2.38
CA ASN A 274 -13.77 -21.31 -1.78
C ASN A 274 -13.59 -21.96 -0.40
N LYS A 275 -12.40 -21.93 0.20
CA LYS A 275 -12.06 -22.62 1.46
C LYS A 275 -11.68 -21.69 2.60
N LEU A 276 -12.04 -20.42 2.53
CA LEU A 276 -11.72 -19.43 3.57
C LEU A 276 -12.93 -19.13 4.46
#